data_6c339bee363410ccc6af0a82b4d8ed76
#
_entry.id   6c339bee363410ccc6af0a82b4d8ed76
#
_cell.length_a   1.000
_cell.length_b   1.000
_cell.length_c   1.000
_cell.angle_alpha   90.00
_cell.angle_beta   90.00
_cell.angle_gamma   90.00
#
_symmetry.space_group_name_H-M   'P 1'
#
loop_
_entity.id
_entity.type
_entity.pdbx_description
1 polymer ?
#
loop_
_entity_poly.entity_id
_entity_poly.type
_entity_poly.pdbx_seq_one_letter_code
_entity_poly.pdbx_strand_id
1 'polypeptide(L)'
;LVFGTRPEAIKMCPLVNELKTRKELETVVCVTGQHRQMLDQVLEAFQVEPDYDLSIMKDRQTLFDVTTNILNKIKEVLEKEKPNVVLVHGDTSTTFVTALACFYLQIPVGHVEAGLRTYNIYSPYPEEFNRQAVSIISQFNFAPTELSKNNLLKEGKKEETIFVTGN
;
A
#
# COMPACT_ATOMS: atom_id res chain seq x y z
N LEU A 1 3.51 7.69 -0.46
CA LEU A 1 2.97 6.47 -1.06
C LEU A 1 4.01 5.36 -0.96
N VAL A 2 3.56 4.13 -0.64
CA VAL A 2 4.46 2.96 -0.52
C VAL A 2 3.91 1.82 -1.37
N PHE A 3 4.76 1.26 -2.25
CA PHE A 3 4.43 0.11 -3.09
C PHE A 3 5.71 -0.66 -3.49
N GLY A 4 5.57 -1.89 -3.97
CA GLY A 4 6.75 -2.74 -4.19
C GLY A 4 6.72 -3.63 -5.41
N THR A 5 5.57 -3.78 -6.05
CA THR A 5 5.39 -4.68 -7.20
C THR A 5 4.95 -3.91 -8.45
N ARG A 6 5.12 -4.54 -9.60
CA ARG A 6 4.67 -3.98 -10.89
C ARG A 6 3.17 -3.64 -10.92
N PRO A 7 2.25 -4.54 -10.50
CA PRO A 7 0.81 -4.23 -10.51
C PRO A 7 0.45 -3.04 -9.62
N GLU A 8 1.08 -2.91 -8.45
CA GLU A 8 0.91 -1.75 -7.58
C GLU A 8 1.40 -0.48 -8.26
N ALA A 9 2.60 -0.50 -8.86
CA ALA A 9 3.18 0.67 -9.51
C ALA A 9 2.33 1.18 -10.68
N ILE A 10 1.77 0.29 -11.51
CA ILE A 10 0.88 0.67 -12.62
C ILE A 10 -0.31 1.52 -12.13
N LYS A 11 -0.83 1.21 -10.95
CA LYS A 11 -1.98 1.91 -10.36
C LYS A 11 -1.56 3.12 -9.52
N MET A 12 -0.42 3.05 -8.85
CA MET A 12 0.03 4.11 -7.95
C MET A 12 0.78 5.24 -8.65
N CYS A 13 1.50 4.98 -9.73
CA CYS A 13 2.26 6.02 -10.45
C CYS A 13 1.38 7.14 -11.02
N PRO A 14 0.21 6.88 -11.64
CA PRO A 14 -0.70 7.95 -12.02
C PRO A 14 -1.15 8.82 -10.84
N LEU A 15 -1.41 8.19 -9.69
CA LEU A 15 -1.77 8.90 -8.47
C LEU A 15 -0.59 9.75 -7.94
N VAL A 16 0.64 9.21 -7.97
CA VAL A 16 1.85 9.98 -7.63
C VAL A 16 1.95 11.24 -8.49
N ASN A 17 1.80 11.07 -9.81
CA ASN A 17 1.91 12.20 -10.75
C ASN A 17 0.83 13.25 -10.48
N GLU A 18 -0.41 12.85 -10.23
CA GLU A 18 -1.48 13.78 -9.86
C GLU A 18 -1.19 14.50 -8.54
N LEU A 19 -0.78 13.77 -7.51
CA LEU A 19 -0.47 14.37 -6.19
C LEU A 19 0.71 15.35 -6.27
N LYS A 20 1.72 15.07 -7.07
CA LYS A 20 2.87 15.97 -7.28
C LYS A 20 2.48 17.31 -7.96
N THR A 21 1.33 17.38 -8.63
CA THR A 21 0.82 18.65 -9.19
C THR A 21 0.17 19.56 -8.14
N ARG A 22 -0.18 19.00 -6.97
CA ARG A 22 -0.88 19.71 -5.90
C ARG A 22 0.12 20.45 -5.02
N LYS A 23 0.13 21.78 -5.10
CA LYS A 23 1.08 22.64 -4.36
C LYS A 23 0.96 22.57 -2.84
N GLU A 24 -0.23 22.19 -2.36
CA GLU A 24 -0.55 22.03 -0.94
C GLU A 24 -0.09 20.69 -0.36
N LEU A 25 0.40 19.77 -1.20
CA LEU A 25 0.83 18.43 -0.81
C LEU A 25 2.33 18.24 -1.05
N GLU A 26 3.02 17.72 -0.05
CA GLU A 26 4.36 17.16 -0.21
C GLU A 26 4.22 15.66 -0.44
N THR A 27 4.61 15.22 -1.63
CA THR A 27 4.42 13.82 -2.05
C THR A 27 5.74 13.07 -2.04
N VAL A 28 5.86 12.12 -1.12
CA VAL A 28 7.04 11.23 -0.98
C VAL A 28 6.69 9.84 -1.49
N VAL A 29 7.58 9.26 -2.29
CA VAL A 29 7.43 7.94 -2.90
C VAL A 29 8.49 7.00 -2.33
N CYS A 30 8.05 5.90 -1.72
CA CYS A 30 8.91 4.84 -1.22
C CYS A 30 8.58 3.53 -1.95
N VAL A 31 9.59 2.90 -2.55
CA VAL A 31 9.43 1.58 -3.14
C VAL A 31 10.17 0.53 -2.31
N THR A 32 9.56 -0.65 -2.15
CA THR A 32 10.21 -1.74 -1.42
C THR A 32 11.14 -2.56 -2.31
N GLY A 33 10.94 -2.52 -3.63
CA GLY A 33 11.78 -3.25 -4.58
C GLY A 33 11.62 -4.77 -4.49
N GLN A 34 10.40 -5.26 -4.26
CA GLN A 34 10.11 -6.69 -4.15
C GLN A 34 10.34 -7.44 -5.48
N HIS A 35 10.15 -6.78 -6.64
CA HIS A 35 10.41 -7.30 -8.00
C HIS A 35 11.05 -6.20 -8.86
N ARG A 36 12.36 -6.00 -8.72
CA ARG A 36 13.10 -4.84 -9.18
C ARG A 36 12.93 -4.51 -10.67
N GLN A 37 13.30 -5.42 -11.57
CA GLN A 37 13.32 -5.12 -13.01
C GLN A 37 11.96 -4.70 -13.56
N MET A 38 10.89 -5.40 -13.17
CA MET A 38 9.55 -5.09 -13.62
C MET A 38 9.00 -3.80 -13.02
N LEU A 39 9.42 -3.48 -11.79
CA LEU A 39 9.06 -2.24 -11.13
C LEU A 39 9.72 -1.04 -11.82
N ASP A 40 11.02 -1.12 -12.07
CA ASP A 40 11.81 -0.05 -12.70
C ASP A 40 11.25 0.35 -14.08
N GLN A 41 10.83 -0.62 -14.89
CA GLN A 41 10.18 -0.35 -16.18
C GLN A 41 8.90 0.50 -16.06
N VAL A 42 8.10 0.25 -15.02
CA VAL A 42 6.87 1.03 -14.78
C VAL A 42 7.23 2.43 -14.27
N LEU A 43 8.15 2.53 -13.34
CA LEU A 43 8.61 3.83 -12.83
C LEU A 43 9.14 4.71 -13.96
N GLU A 44 9.95 4.14 -14.85
CA GLU A 44 10.47 4.84 -16.05
C GLU A 44 9.33 5.27 -16.99
N ALA A 45 8.40 4.37 -17.30
CA ALA A 45 7.27 4.65 -18.20
C ALA A 45 6.38 5.79 -17.69
N PHE A 46 6.20 5.91 -16.38
CA PHE A 46 5.42 6.98 -15.75
C PHE A 46 6.27 8.17 -15.31
N GLN A 47 7.59 8.15 -15.55
CA GLN A 47 8.53 9.19 -15.13
C GLN A 47 8.46 9.48 -13.62
N VAL A 48 8.31 8.44 -12.82
CA VAL A 48 8.29 8.52 -11.36
C VAL A 48 9.65 8.10 -10.81
N GLU A 49 10.31 9.02 -10.13
CA GLU A 49 11.52 8.74 -9.37
C GLU A 49 11.15 8.55 -7.90
N PRO A 50 11.43 7.38 -7.29
CA PRO A 50 11.18 7.18 -5.87
C PRO A 50 12.19 7.95 -5.02
N ASP A 51 11.70 8.56 -3.94
CA ASP A 51 12.54 9.23 -2.96
C ASP A 51 13.29 8.23 -2.07
N TYR A 52 12.68 7.05 -1.88
CA TYR A 52 13.25 5.94 -1.12
C TYR A 52 13.08 4.62 -1.85
N ASP A 53 14.15 3.83 -1.85
CA ASP A 53 14.17 2.46 -2.33
C ASP A 53 14.73 1.54 -1.24
N LEU A 54 13.86 0.69 -0.70
CA LEU A 54 14.25 -0.20 0.40
C LEU A 54 15.05 -1.41 -0.07
N SER A 55 15.02 -1.71 -1.37
CA SER A 55 15.80 -2.82 -1.99
C SER A 55 15.73 -4.12 -1.19
N ILE A 56 14.51 -4.58 -0.89
CA ILE A 56 14.31 -5.75 -0.02
C ILE A 56 14.50 -7.09 -0.74
N MET A 57 14.57 -7.07 -2.07
CA MET A 57 14.66 -8.30 -2.87
C MET A 57 15.96 -9.05 -2.59
N LYS A 58 15.85 -10.33 -2.24
CA LYS A 58 16.94 -11.29 -2.11
C LYS A 58 16.49 -12.63 -2.67
N ASP A 59 17.43 -13.43 -3.14
CA ASP A 59 17.13 -14.77 -3.60
C ASP A 59 16.55 -15.64 -2.47
N ARG A 60 15.55 -16.45 -2.80
CA ARG A 60 14.93 -17.43 -1.90
C ARG A 60 14.37 -16.86 -0.60
N GLN A 61 13.85 -15.64 -0.61
CA GLN A 61 13.20 -15.04 0.55
C GLN A 61 11.93 -15.81 0.94
N THR A 62 11.78 -16.02 2.23
CA THR A 62 10.51 -16.46 2.83
C THR A 62 9.61 -15.26 3.11
N LEU A 63 8.32 -15.49 3.41
CA LEU A 63 7.44 -14.42 3.89
C LEU A 63 7.94 -13.77 5.18
N PHE A 64 8.64 -14.53 6.04
CA PHE A 64 9.28 -13.99 7.25
C PHE A 64 10.36 -12.97 6.89
N ASP A 65 11.23 -13.31 5.91
CA ASP A 65 12.29 -12.41 5.48
C ASP A 65 11.74 -11.13 4.86
N VAL A 66 10.74 -11.25 3.99
CA VAL A 66 10.08 -10.10 3.36
C VAL A 66 9.45 -9.21 4.43
N THR A 67 8.67 -9.79 5.35
CA THR A 67 7.98 -9.08 6.43
C THR A 67 8.95 -8.32 7.32
N THR A 68 9.99 -8.99 7.81
CA THR A 68 10.97 -8.38 8.72
C THR A 68 11.83 -7.33 8.03
N ASN A 69 12.22 -7.55 6.78
CA ASN A 69 13.00 -6.57 6.02
C ASN A 69 12.19 -5.30 5.74
N ILE A 70 10.93 -5.43 5.32
CA ILE A 70 10.06 -4.26 5.11
C ILE A 70 9.86 -3.54 6.45
N LEU A 71 9.46 -4.24 7.49
CA LEU A 71 9.13 -3.63 8.79
C LEU A 71 10.29 -2.80 9.35
N ASN A 72 11.49 -3.35 9.31
CA ASN A 72 12.67 -2.66 9.82
C ASN A 72 13.03 -1.42 8.99
N LYS A 73 13.04 -1.55 7.65
CA LYS A 73 13.47 -0.46 6.78
C LYS A 73 12.42 0.64 6.65
N ILE A 74 11.13 0.29 6.58
CA ILE A 74 10.07 1.29 6.46
C ILE A 74 9.94 2.14 7.72
N LYS A 75 10.24 1.58 8.89
CA LYS A 75 10.27 2.32 10.14
C LYS A 75 11.17 3.55 10.05
N GLU A 76 12.40 3.38 9.54
CA GLU A 76 13.36 4.49 9.42
C GLU A 76 12.83 5.61 8.51
N VAL A 77 12.19 5.25 7.39
CA VAL A 77 11.58 6.22 6.47
C VAL A 77 10.43 6.96 7.16
N LEU A 78 9.54 6.24 7.83
CA LEU A 78 8.37 6.84 8.49
C LEU A 78 8.77 7.76 9.65
N GLU A 79 9.78 7.40 10.43
CA GLU A 79 10.30 8.22 11.54
C GLU A 79 10.99 9.49 11.03
N LYS A 80 11.65 9.42 9.87
CA LYS A 80 12.30 10.56 9.23
C LYS A 80 11.29 11.52 8.59
N GLU A 81 10.40 10.99 7.76
CA GLU A 81 9.44 11.79 6.98
C GLU A 81 8.26 12.29 7.80
N LYS A 82 7.84 11.55 8.84
CA LYS A 82 6.68 11.87 9.68
C LYS A 82 5.44 12.25 8.88
N PRO A 83 5.00 11.41 7.93
CA PRO A 83 3.93 11.76 7.02
C PRO A 83 2.60 11.93 7.76
N ASN A 84 1.74 12.83 7.26
CA ASN A 84 0.38 13.01 7.78
C ASN A 84 -0.53 11.83 7.42
N VAL A 85 -0.25 11.16 6.30
CA VAL A 85 -0.96 9.97 5.84
C VAL A 85 -0.05 9.14 4.95
N VAL A 86 -0.17 7.81 5.02
CA VAL A 86 0.52 6.89 4.12
C VAL A 86 -0.50 6.16 3.25
N LEU A 87 -0.30 6.19 1.93
CA LEU A 87 -1.13 5.44 0.99
C LEU A 87 -0.43 4.13 0.63
N VAL A 88 -1.17 3.03 0.76
CA VAL A 88 -0.77 1.68 0.36
C VAL A 88 -1.80 1.10 -0.60
N HIS A 89 -1.42 0.12 -1.42
CA HIS A 89 -2.28 -0.42 -2.48
C HIS A 89 -2.45 -1.93 -2.37
N GLY A 90 -3.68 -2.40 -2.49
CA GLY A 90 -4.00 -3.82 -2.67
C GLY A 90 -3.73 -4.67 -1.43
N ASP A 91 -2.98 -5.75 -1.61
CA ASP A 91 -2.91 -6.86 -0.66
C ASP A 91 -1.54 -7.54 -0.55
N THR A 92 -0.49 -6.90 -1.06
CA THR A 92 0.86 -7.45 -0.96
C THR A 92 1.40 -7.42 0.47
N SER A 93 2.50 -8.14 0.72
CA SER A 93 3.24 -8.02 1.99
C SER A 93 3.72 -6.59 2.22
N THR A 94 4.10 -5.86 1.16
CA THR A 94 4.44 -4.44 1.24
C THR A 94 3.29 -3.63 1.83
N THR A 95 2.08 -3.83 1.33
CA THR A 95 0.86 -3.15 1.79
C THR A 95 0.59 -3.41 3.27
N PHE A 96 0.54 -4.69 3.65
CA PHE A 96 0.23 -5.08 5.02
C PHE A 96 1.30 -4.62 6.02
N VAL A 97 2.57 -4.88 5.74
CA VAL A 97 3.65 -4.56 6.68
C VAL A 97 3.85 -3.05 6.82
N THR A 98 3.68 -2.29 5.75
CA THR A 98 3.69 -0.83 5.82
C THR A 98 2.55 -0.30 6.67
N ALA A 99 1.32 -0.81 6.48
CA ALA A 99 0.17 -0.43 7.30
C ALA A 99 0.39 -0.77 8.78
N LEU A 100 0.99 -1.93 9.09
CA LEU A 100 1.34 -2.33 10.44
C LEU A 100 2.36 -1.37 11.08
N ALA A 101 3.40 -1.00 10.35
CA ALA A 101 4.40 0.00 10.81
C ALA A 101 3.75 1.35 11.09
N CYS A 102 2.86 1.81 10.20
CA CYS A 102 2.09 3.04 10.38
C CYS A 102 1.21 2.97 11.64
N PHE A 103 0.56 1.83 11.87
CA PHE A 103 -0.26 1.63 13.07
C PHE A 103 0.58 1.78 14.36
N TYR A 104 1.77 1.17 14.39
CA TYR A 104 2.67 1.28 15.55
C TYR A 104 3.15 2.72 15.81
N LEU A 105 3.32 3.51 14.75
CA LEU A 105 3.72 4.91 14.82
C LEU A 105 2.54 5.88 14.89
N GLN A 106 1.31 5.37 14.93
CA GLN A 106 0.06 6.17 14.93
C GLN A 106 -0.07 7.11 13.72
N ILE A 107 0.41 6.66 12.56
CA ILE A 107 0.29 7.37 11.29
C ILE A 107 -0.95 6.88 10.56
N PRO A 108 -1.86 7.77 10.12
CA PRO A 108 -3.03 7.40 9.33
C PRO A 108 -2.68 6.66 8.03
N VAL A 109 -3.48 5.66 7.69
CA VAL A 109 -3.32 4.87 6.46
C VAL A 109 -4.51 5.03 5.54
N GLY A 110 -4.25 5.31 4.27
CA GLY A 110 -5.20 5.20 3.17
C GLY A 110 -4.94 3.92 2.36
N HIS A 111 -5.97 3.10 2.22
CA HIS A 111 -5.91 1.84 1.49
C HIS A 111 -6.54 1.99 0.11
N VAL A 112 -5.73 1.97 -0.92
CA VAL A 112 -6.15 2.00 -2.33
C VAL A 112 -6.46 0.57 -2.77
N GLU A 113 -7.56 0.36 -3.50
CA GLU A 113 -8.13 -0.94 -3.87
C GLU A 113 -8.66 -1.72 -2.63
N ALA A 114 -9.31 -1.00 -1.72
CA ALA A 114 -9.85 -1.56 -0.49
C ALA A 114 -11.14 -2.35 -0.72
N GLY A 115 -11.38 -3.38 0.08
CA GLY A 115 -12.66 -4.07 0.17
C GLY A 115 -12.86 -5.27 -0.76
N LEU A 116 -11.82 -5.70 -1.50
CA LEU A 116 -11.85 -6.99 -2.21
C LEU A 116 -11.84 -8.14 -1.19
N ARG A 117 -12.72 -9.14 -1.37
CA ARG A 117 -12.86 -10.25 -0.42
C ARG A 117 -13.13 -11.59 -1.11
N THR A 118 -12.49 -12.62 -0.60
CA THR A 118 -12.89 -14.01 -0.79
C THR A 118 -13.44 -14.62 0.49
N TYR A 119 -13.14 -14.00 1.63
CA TYR A 119 -13.45 -14.49 2.98
C TYR A 119 -12.80 -15.84 3.34
N ASN A 120 -11.83 -16.28 2.55
CA ASN A 120 -10.98 -17.41 2.86
C ASN A 120 -9.52 -16.94 2.96
N ILE A 121 -9.03 -16.75 4.20
CA ILE A 121 -7.69 -16.19 4.48
C ILE A 121 -6.52 -17.00 3.88
N TYR A 122 -6.80 -18.20 3.40
CA TYR A 122 -5.84 -19.06 2.71
C TYR A 122 -6.00 -19.06 1.19
N SER A 123 -6.92 -18.23 0.63
CA SER A 123 -7.15 -18.18 -0.83
C SER A 123 -7.68 -16.82 -1.31
N PRO A 124 -6.87 -16.05 -2.05
CA PRO A 124 -5.44 -16.24 -2.32
C PRO A 124 -4.59 -16.09 -1.04
N TYR A 125 -3.45 -16.75 -1.02
CA TYR A 125 -2.55 -16.74 0.13
C TYR A 125 -1.21 -16.08 -0.22
N PRO A 126 -0.73 -15.10 0.58
CA PRO A 126 -1.30 -14.53 1.83
C PRO A 126 -2.23 -13.33 1.60
N GLU A 127 -2.62 -13.01 0.37
CA GLU A 127 -3.24 -11.75 -0.03
C GLU A 127 -4.57 -11.49 0.68
N GLU A 128 -5.43 -12.51 0.84
CA GLU A 128 -6.72 -12.31 1.52
C GLU A 128 -6.56 -11.90 2.98
N PHE A 129 -5.62 -12.52 3.69
CA PHE A 129 -5.28 -12.11 5.05
C PHE A 129 -4.76 -10.67 5.07
N ASN A 130 -3.82 -10.34 4.18
CA ASN A 130 -3.21 -9.01 4.14
C ASN A 130 -4.27 -7.92 3.97
N ARG A 131 -5.18 -8.05 2.99
CA ARG A 131 -6.19 -7.01 2.73
C ARG A 131 -7.24 -6.89 3.82
N GLN A 132 -7.62 -7.98 4.48
CA GLN A 132 -8.48 -7.92 5.66
C GLN A 132 -7.78 -7.21 6.83
N ALA A 133 -6.53 -7.54 7.11
CA ALA A 133 -5.74 -6.92 8.17
C ALA A 133 -5.52 -5.41 7.92
N VAL A 134 -5.21 -5.01 6.68
CA VAL A 134 -5.09 -3.60 6.30
C VAL A 134 -6.39 -2.85 6.52
N SER A 135 -7.54 -3.46 6.22
CA SER A 135 -8.85 -2.85 6.44
C SER A 135 -9.11 -2.53 7.92
N ILE A 136 -8.58 -3.31 8.86
CA ILE A 136 -8.72 -3.01 10.29
C ILE A 136 -7.98 -1.71 10.62
N ILE A 137 -6.80 -1.51 10.04
CA ILE A 137 -5.88 -0.40 10.35
C ILE A 137 -6.27 0.89 9.62
N SER A 138 -6.70 0.81 8.36
CA SER A 138 -6.88 1.96 7.48
C SER A 138 -8.01 2.90 7.93
N GLN A 139 -7.72 4.21 7.93
CA GLN A 139 -8.67 5.28 8.17
C GLN A 139 -9.41 5.72 6.91
N PHE A 140 -8.77 5.63 5.74
CA PHE A 140 -9.36 5.97 4.44
C PHE A 140 -9.35 4.74 3.54
N ASN A 141 -10.49 4.41 2.95
CA ASN A 141 -10.65 3.19 2.15
C ASN A 141 -11.16 3.56 0.76
N PHE A 142 -10.31 3.45 -0.24
CA PHE A 142 -10.64 3.73 -1.64
C PHE A 142 -11.06 2.43 -2.32
N ALA A 143 -12.36 2.21 -2.40
CA ALA A 143 -12.94 0.98 -2.93
C ALA A 143 -13.07 1.05 -4.46
N PRO A 144 -12.70 -0.01 -5.21
CA PRO A 144 -12.83 -0.01 -6.66
C PRO A 144 -14.28 -0.14 -7.14
N THR A 145 -15.18 -0.70 -6.33
CA THR A 145 -16.58 -0.97 -6.70
C THR A 145 -17.52 -0.81 -5.53
N GLU A 146 -18.82 -0.70 -5.82
CA GLU A 146 -19.86 -0.74 -4.79
C GLU A 146 -19.89 -2.07 -4.02
N LEU A 147 -19.53 -3.19 -4.67
CA LEU A 147 -19.38 -4.48 -3.99
C LEU A 147 -18.29 -4.42 -2.92
N SER A 148 -17.15 -3.84 -3.27
CA SER A 148 -16.03 -3.66 -2.33
C SER A 148 -16.40 -2.74 -1.17
N LYS A 149 -17.10 -1.63 -1.43
CA LYS A 149 -17.68 -0.76 -0.40
C LYS A 149 -18.59 -1.56 0.54
N ASN A 150 -19.52 -2.35 -0.03
CA ASN A 150 -20.47 -3.14 0.75
C ASN A 150 -19.76 -4.18 1.63
N ASN A 151 -18.66 -4.78 1.19
CA ASN A 151 -17.87 -5.68 2.02
C ASN A 151 -17.30 -4.95 3.25
N LEU A 152 -16.75 -3.75 3.06
CA LEU A 152 -16.21 -2.93 4.15
C LEU A 152 -17.32 -2.50 5.14
N LEU A 153 -18.49 -2.13 4.65
CA LEU A 153 -19.65 -1.78 5.50
C LEU A 153 -20.10 -2.97 6.35
N LYS A 154 -20.16 -4.18 5.78
CA LYS A 154 -20.50 -5.42 6.51
C LYS A 154 -19.48 -5.75 7.61
N GLU A 155 -18.25 -5.33 7.44
CA GLU A 155 -17.17 -5.49 8.42
C GLU A 155 -17.14 -4.36 9.47
N GLY A 156 -18.12 -3.45 9.44
CA GLY A 156 -18.28 -2.38 10.41
C GLY A 156 -17.44 -1.14 10.14
N LYS A 157 -16.87 -0.98 8.94
CA LYS A 157 -16.26 0.28 8.54
C LYS A 157 -17.33 1.36 8.43
N LYS A 158 -16.99 2.56 8.89
CA LYS A 158 -17.89 3.72 8.80
C LYS A 158 -17.98 4.21 7.36
N GLU A 159 -19.18 4.50 6.90
CA GLU A 159 -19.42 4.90 5.51
C GLU A 159 -18.61 6.14 5.10
N GLU A 160 -18.47 7.12 6.00
CA GLU A 160 -17.71 8.34 5.76
C GLU A 160 -16.20 8.12 5.54
N THR A 161 -15.70 6.91 5.81
CA THR A 161 -14.29 6.52 5.58
C THR A 161 -14.09 5.74 4.28
N ILE A 162 -15.15 5.51 3.51
CA ILE A 162 -15.14 4.68 2.30
C ILE A 162 -15.48 5.53 1.09
N PHE A 163 -14.62 5.51 0.10
CA PHE A 163 -14.77 6.26 -1.16
C PHE A 163 -14.74 5.28 -2.34
N VAL A 164 -15.78 5.27 -3.16
CA VAL A 164 -15.77 4.46 -4.40
C VAL A 164 -15.11 5.28 -5.50
N THR A 165 -13.93 4.85 -5.92
CA THR A 165 -13.09 5.62 -6.84
C THR A 165 -12.84 4.95 -8.19
N GLY A 166 -13.30 3.71 -8.36
CA GLY A 166 -12.89 2.88 -9.50
C GLY A 166 -11.51 2.25 -9.31
N ASN A 167 -11.01 1.69 -10.39
CA ASN A 167 -9.72 0.97 -10.39
C ASN A 167 -8.78 1.52 -11.47
#